data_ba4fab678c679c45f1f1b47f3385c307
#
_entry.id   ba4fab678c679c45f1f1b47f3385c307
#
_cell.length_a   1.000
_cell.length_b   1.000
_cell.length_c   1.000
_cell.angle_alpha   90.00
_cell.angle_beta   90.00
_cell.angle_gamma   90.00
#
_symmetry.space_group_name_H-M   'P 1'
#
loop_
_entity.id
_entity.type
_entity.pdbx_description
1 polymer ?
#
loop_
_entity_poly.entity_id
_entity_poly.type
_entity_poly.pdbx_seq_one_letter_code
_entity_poly.pdbx_strand_id
1 'polypeptide(L)'
;MVIEKICCLGAGYVGGPTCSVIALKCPKITVTVCDKSVERINQWNSDKLPIYEPGLDEVVKQCRGKNLFFSTDIAKSIQEADLIFISVNTPTKTFGNGKGRAADLKYIEGAARMIADLATNNKIVVEKSTVPVKAAEIIMKILRANTKPGVKYQILSNPEFLAEGTAIVDLVEAERVLIGGEDTPEGKKAVQELCWVYEHWIPAKNIITTNTWSSELSKLAANAFLAQRISSINSLSAVCEATGADVSEVAKAIGRDSRIGPKFLEASIGFGGSCFQKDILNLIYLCECLNLPEVAAYWQQVVDLNDYQKKRFTRKVIESLFNTVSDKNIAILGFSFKKNTGDTRESPAICVSKTLLDEGAKLHIYDPKVETEQIFYELTSPYVTSEPEIVRKNVEIHDSAYSAVTGAHAIVLCTEWDEFKELDFKKIFEVMMKPAYIFDGRKILDHEALLNIGFHVQTIGKRLCRTGSIRAQGSQTLP
;
A
#
# COMPACT_ATOMS: atom_id res chain seq x y z
N MET A 1 -5.02 33.53 10.92
CA MET A 1 -5.64 32.88 12.12
C MET A 1 -4.52 32.08 12.76
N VAL A 2 -4.34 32.12 14.05
CA VAL A 2 -3.39 31.19 14.69
C VAL A 2 -4.13 29.85 14.82
N ILE A 3 -3.57 28.76 14.27
CA ILE A 3 -4.16 27.43 14.40
C ILE A 3 -3.83 26.90 15.80
N GLU A 4 -4.85 26.78 16.65
CA GLU A 4 -4.73 26.23 18.00
C GLU A 4 -5.37 24.84 18.12
N LYS A 5 -6.41 24.55 17.31
CA LYS A 5 -7.15 23.31 17.35
C LYS A 5 -7.32 22.70 15.96
N ILE A 6 -6.89 21.47 15.83
CA ILE A 6 -7.00 20.65 14.62
C ILE A 6 -7.96 19.49 14.86
N CYS A 7 -8.94 19.30 13.97
CA CYS A 7 -9.77 18.12 13.90
C CYS A 7 -9.38 17.28 12.68
N CYS A 8 -9.32 15.97 12.83
CA CYS A 8 -9.15 15.05 11.71
C CYS A 8 -10.38 14.13 11.62
N LEU A 9 -11.05 14.12 10.48
CA LEU A 9 -12.14 13.21 10.20
C LEU A 9 -11.59 11.95 9.51
N GLY A 10 -11.62 10.83 10.23
CA GLY A 10 -11.10 9.54 9.83
C GLY A 10 -9.86 9.13 10.64
N ALA A 11 -10.00 8.11 11.48
CA ALA A 11 -8.95 7.52 12.30
C ALA A 11 -8.30 6.30 11.62
N GLY A 12 -8.06 6.40 10.31
CA GLY A 12 -7.42 5.37 9.49
C GLY A 12 -5.90 5.53 9.45
N TYR A 13 -5.28 4.80 8.49
CA TYR A 13 -3.83 4.70 8.33
C TYR A 13 -3.14 6.05 8.00
N VAL A 14 -3.85 7.00 7.43
CA VAL A 14 -3.32 8.35 7.17
C VAL A 14 -3.62 9.30 8.33
N GLY A 15 -4.90 9.38 8.76
CA GLY A 15 -5.32 10.36 9.76
C GLY A 15 -4.70 10.14 11.14
N GLY A 16 -4.66 8.90 11.62
CA GLY A 16 -4.10 8.54 12.91
C GLY A 16 -2.60 8.89 13.04
N PRO A 17 -1.73 8.31 12.22
CA PRO A 17 -0.29 8.58 12.25
C PRO A 17 0.05 10.06 11.99
N THR A 18 -0.54 10.68 10.96
CA THR A 18 -0.29 12.11 10.64
C THR A 18 -0.62 13.01 11.83
N CYS A 19 -1.79 12.84 12.43
CA CYS A 19 -2.23 13.65 13.56
C CYS A 19 -1.41 13.38 14.83
N SER A 20 -0.96 12.14 15.01
CA SER A 20 -0.05 11.79 16.12
C SER A 20 1.28 12.50 16.00
N VAL A 21 1.87 12.55 14.79
CA VAL A 21 3.11 13.29 14.54
C VAL A 21 2.91 14.80 14.66
N ILE A 22 1.80 15.36 14.18
CA ILE A 22 1.48 16.79 14.37
C ILE A 22 1.42 17.12 15.88
N ALA A 23 0.72 16.31 16.66
CA ALA A 23 0.63 16.51 18.11
C ALA A 23 2.00 16.43 18.80
N LEU A 24 2.86 15.49 18.37
CA LEU A 24 4.23 15.35 18.87
C LEU A 24 5.08 16.60 18.59
N LYS A 25 4.99 17.11 17.36
CA LYS A 25 5.84 18.22 16.88
C LYS A 25 5.29 19.60 17.25
N CYS A 26 3.99 19.70 17.50
CA CYS A 26 3.29 20.94 17.82
C CYS A 26 2.61 20.84 19.20
N PRO A 27 3.34 20.81 20.32
CA PRO A 27 2.77 20.55 21.65
C PRO A 27 1.76 21.60 22.13
N LYS A 28 1.70 22.75 21.50
CA LYS A 28 0.73 23.83 21.80
C LYS A 28 -0.57 23.71 21.00
N ILE A 29 -0.61 22.85 19.98
CA ILE A 29 -1.80 22.61 19.17
C ILE A 29 -2.55 21.40 19.74
N THR A 30 -3.84 21.55 19.98
CA THR A 30 -4.72 20.45 20.35
C THR A 30 -5.19 19.73 19.08
N VAL A 31 -4.95 18.43 18.99
CA VAL A 31 -5.31 17.61 17.84
C VAL A 31 -6.33 16.57 18.27
N THR A 32 -7.50 16.56 17.63
CA THR A 32 -8.57 15.56 17.86
C THR A 32 -8.82 14.76 16.60
N VAL A 33 -8.59 13.46 16.67
CA VAL A 33 -8.87 12.51 15.59
C VAL A 33 -10.25 11.88 15.84
N CYS A 34 -11.15 12.04 14.86
CA CYS A 34 -12.53 11.59 14.99
C CYS A 34 -12.85 10.46 14.01
N ASP A 35 -13.60 9.46 14.48
CA ASP A 35 -14.16 8.42 13.62
C ASP A 35 -15.57 8.05 14.11
N LYS A 36 -16.42 7.56 13.20
CA LYS A 36 -17.75 7.03 13.52
C LYS A 36 -17.67 5.66 14.19
N SER A 37 -16.59 4.91 13.98
CA SER A 37 -16.39 3.59 14.58
C SER A 37 -15.94 3.72 16.02
N VAL A 38 -16.86 3.39 16.93
CA VAL A 38 -16.59 3.33 18.38
C VAL A 38 -15.46 2.34 18.67
N GLU A 39 -15.47 1.19 18.01
CA GLU A 39 -14.45 0.16 18.16
C GLU A 39 -13.07 0.69 17.83
N ARG A 40 -12.91 1.35 16.68
CA ARG A 40 -11.65 1.94 16.25
C ARG A 40 -11.14 3.02 17.18
N ILE A 41 -12.03 3.87 17.68
CA ILE A 41 -11.67 4.90 18.66
C ILE A 41 -11.27 4.26 20.00
N ASN A 42 -11.95 3.20 20.43
CA ASN A 42 -11.55 2.46 21.63
C ASN A 42 -10.15 1.84 21.47
N GLN A 43 -9.84 1.26 20.31
CA GLN A 43 -8.51 0.74 20.03
C GLN A 43 -7.44 1.84 20.07
N TRP A 44 -7.68 3.02 19.47
CA TRP A 44 -6.77 4.17 19.58
C TRP A 44 -6.57 4.67 21.01
N ASN A 45 -7.55 4.51 21.86
CA ASN A 45 -7.51 4.85 23.28
C ASN A 45 -6.97 3.72 24.18
N SER A 46 -6.65 2.54 23.61
CA SER A 46 -6.09 1.39 24.32
C SER A 46 -4.58 1.26 24.08
N ASP A 47 -3.98 0.25 24.71
CA ASP A 47 -2.57 -0.09 24.48
C ASP A 47 -2.32 -0.91 23.21
N LYS A 48 -3.36 -1.52 22.62
CA LYS A 48 -3.30 -2.20 21.32
C LYS A 48 -3.91 -1.28 20.27
N LEU A 49 -3.08 -0.57 19.53
CA LEU A 49 -3.53 0.33 18.46
C LEU A 49 -4.16 -0.45 17.29
N PRO A 50 -5.10 0.18 16.52
CA PRO A 50 -5.77 -0.49 15.40
C PRO A 50 -4.88 -0.62 14.15
N ILE A 51 -3.66 -0.12 14.22
CA ILE A 51 -2.71 -0.08 13.11
C ILE A 51 -1.33 -0.48 13.66
N TYR A 52 -0.70 -1.45 12.99
CA TYR A 52 0.70 -1.75 13.24
C TYR A 52 1.57 -0.88 12.33
N GLU A 53 2.40 -0.04 12.96
CA GLU A 53 3.37 0.81 12.29
C GLU A 53 4.56 1.05 13.22
N PRO A 54 5.81 0.78 12.79
CA PRO A 54 6.98 1.01 13.63
C PRO A 54 7.07 2.44 14.17
N GLY A 55 7.24 2.59 15.49
CA GLY A 55 7.35 3.88 16.17
C GLY A 55 6.04 4.60 16.48
N LEU A 56 4.89 4.09 16.01
CA LEU A 56 3.59 4.74 16.24
C LEU A 56 3.15 4.66 17.71
N ASP A 57 3.36 3.53 18.36
CA ASP A 57 2.99 3.34 19.78
C ASP A 57 3.68 4.36 20.69
N GLU A 58 4.97 4.61 20.46
CA GLU A 58 5.75 5.57 21.23
C GLU A 58 5.24 7.00 21.05
N VAL A 59 4.93 7.38 19.80
CA VAL A 59 4.39 8.70 19.48
C VAL A 59 3.03 8.92 20.15
N VAL A 60 2.13 7.94 20.02
CA VAL A 60 0.79 8.03 20.61
C VAL A 60 0.86 8.09 22.13
N LYS A 61 1.69 7.25 22.78
CA LYS A 61 1.87 7.26 24.25
C LYS A 61 2.38 8.59 24.77
N GLN A 62 3.24 9.28 24.02
CA GLN A 62 3.77 10.60 24.41
C GLN A 62 2.72 11.71 24.39
N CYS A 63 1.75 11.66 23.48
CA CYS A 63 0.83 12.77 23.19
C CYS A 63 -0.61 12.51 23.66
N ARG A 64 -1.06 11.26 23.68
CA ARG A 64 -2.44 10.88 24.03
C ARG A 64 -2.82 11.36 25.43
N GLY A 65 -3.97 12.04 25.55
CA GLY A 65 -4.46 12.61 26.80
C GLY A 65 -3.80 13.94 27.20
N LYS A 66 -2.81 14.44 26.44
CA LYS A 66 -2.22 15.76 26.64
C LYS A 66 -2.73 16.75 25.60
N ASN A 67 -2.33 16.58 24.36
CA ASN A 67 -2.74 17.39 23.22
C ASN A 67 -3.19 16.55 22.01
N LEU A 68 -3.22 15.20 22.12
CA LEU A 68 -3.78 14.27 21.16
C LEU A 68 -4.97 13.53 21.78
N PHE A 69 -6.11 13.60 21.10
CA PHE A 69 -7.36 12.98 21.56
C PHE A 69 -7.98 12.17 20.43
N PHE A 70 -8.61 11.05 20.77
CA PHE A 70 -9.39 10.23 19.85
C PHE A 70 -10.84 10.18 20.33
N SER A 71 -11.79 10.57 19.48
CA SER A 71 -13.17 10.80 19.90
C SER A 71 -14.20 10.38 18.84
N THR A 72 -15.38 9.96 19.30
CA THR A 72 -16.57 9.80 18.45
C THR A 72 -17.45 11.06 18.45
N ASP A 73 -17.13 12.08 19.27
CA ASP A 73 -17.84 13.37 19.28
C ASP A 73 -17.35 14.28 18.16
N ILE A 74 -17.79 13.94 16.94
CA ILE A 74 -17.43 14.66 15.73
C ILE A 74 -17.97 16.10 15.74
N ALA A 75 -19.17 16.28 16.32
CA ALA A 75 -19.83 17.58 16.32
C ALA A 75 -19.02 18.62 17.11
N LYS A 76 -18.66 18.30 18.34
CA LYS A 76 -17.83 19.16 19.18
C LYS A 76 -16.49 19.44 18.53
N SER A 77 -15.85 18.41 17.98
CA SER A 77 -14.53 18.52 17.37
C SER A 77 -14.51 19.44 16.16
N ILE A 78 -15.54 19.38 15.28
CA ILE A 78 -15.70 20.28 14.14
C ILE A 78 -15.96 21.73 14.62
N GLN A 79 -16.82 21.91 15.60
CA GLN A 79 -17.16 23.26 16.11
C GLN A 79 -15.92 23.98 16.66
N GLU A 80 -15.12 23.27 17.45
CA GLU A 80 -13.96 23.84 18.12
C GLU A 80 -12.74 24.04 17.19
N ALA A 81 -12.60 23.27 16.10
CA ALA A 81 -11.40 23.29 15.26
C ALA A 81 -11.27 24.57 14.43
N ASP A 82 -10.04 25.02 14.25
CA ASP A 82 -9.63 26.06 13.28
C ASP A 82 -9.36 25.43 11.91
N LEU A 83 -8.71 24.24 11.94
CA LEU A 83 -8.35 23.45 10.75
C LEU A 83 -8.91 22.04 10.86
N ILE A 84 -9.48 21.56 9.75
CA ILE A 84 -10.11 20.24 9.68
C ILE A 84 -9.46 19.44 8.56
N PHE A 85 -8.78 18.32 8.90
CA PHE A 85 -8.34 17.35 7.94
C PHE A 85 -9.48 16.39 7.57
N ILE A 86 -9.71 16.19 6.27
CA ILE A 86 -10.55 15.12 5.74
C ILE A 86 -9.64 13.96 5.35
N SER A 87 -9.62 12.91 6.19
CA SER A 87 -8.79 11.71 6.02
C SER A 87 -9.65 10.44 5.98
N VAL A 88 -10.77 10.52 5.27
CA VAL A 88 -11.72 9.42 5.12
C VAL A 88 -11.34 8.50 3.96
N ASN A 89 -11.88 7.28 3.94
CA ASN A 89 -11.64 6.32 2.88
C ASN A 89 -12.18 6.81 1.52
N THR A 90 -11.43 6.48 0.45
CA THR A 90 -11.82 6.70 -0.95
C THR A 90 -11.74 5.36 -1.70
N PRO A 91 -12.66 4.42 -1.44
CA PRO A 91 -12.62 3.12 -2.08
C PRO A 91 -12.92 3.23 -3.57
N THR A 92 -12.51 2.24 -4.34
CA THR A 92 -12.91 2.11 -5.74
C THR A 92 -14.41 1.77 -5.81
N LYS A 93 -15.13 2.37 -6.74
CA LYS A 93 -16.56 2.08 -6.95
C LYS A 93 -16.79 0.63 -7.36
N THR A 94 -17.77 0.00 -6.73
CA THR A 94 -18.16 -1.39 -7.00
C THR A 94 -19.40 -1.51 -7.90
N PHE A 95 -20.03 -0.39 -8.27
CA PHE A 95 -21.24 -0.36 -9.09
C PHE A 95 -21.32 0.92 -9.93
N GLY A 96 -22.19 0.89 -10.95
CA GLY A 96 -22.48 2.05 -11.80
C GLY A 96 -21.33 2.47 -12.69
N ASN A 97 -21.42 3.72 -13.20
CA ASN A 97 -20.39 4.29 -14.06
C ASN A 97 -19.04 4.40 -13.33
N GLY A 98 -17.98 3.93 -13.96
CA GLY A 98 -16.64 3.88 -13.36
C GLY A 98 -16.44 2.71 -12.40
N LYS A 99 -17.33 1.68 -12.40
CA LYS A 99 -17.14 0.45 -11.61
C LYS A 99 -15.74 -0.13 -11.85
N GLY A 100 -15.05 -0.47 -10.75
CA GLY A 100 -13.71 -1.05 -10.77
C GLY A 100 -12.58 -0.06 -11.06
N ARG A 101 -12.86 1.25 -11.29
CA ARG A 101 -11.84 2.27 -11.64
C ARG A 101 -12.01 3.58 -10.90
N ALA A 102 -13.21 4.16 -10.90
CA ALA A 102 -13.49 5.45 -10.27
C ALA A 102 -13.40 5.38 -8.74
N ALA A 103 -12.95 6.46 -8.10
CA ALA A 103 -13.06 6.61 -6.65
C ALA A 103 -14.52 6.86 -6.23
N ASP A 104 -14.96 6.24 -5.15
CA ASP A 104 -16.24 6.53 -4.51
C ASP A 104 -16.06 7.67 -3.50
N LEU A 105 -16.59 8.83 -3.82
CA LEU A 105 -16.45 10.05 -3.03
C LEU A 105 -17.52 10.22 -1.94
N LYS A 106 -18.41 9.26 -1.74
CA LYS A 106 -19.52 9.37 -0.76
C LYS A 106 -19.07 9.76 0.65
N TYR A 107 -17.91 9.27 1.09
CA TYR A 107 -17.39 9.61 2.42
C TYR A 107 -16.83 11.05 2.46
N ILE A 108 -16.19 11.50 1.39
CA ILE A 108 -15.71 12.89 1.22
C ILE A 108 -16.91 13.85 1.21
N GLU A 109 -17.93 13.55 0.40
CA GLU A 109 -19.16 14.35 0.36
C GLU A 109 -19.85 14.40 1.72
N GLY A 110 -19.96 13.25 2.39
CA GLY A 110 -20.52 13.17 3.72
C GLY A 110 -19.76 14.00 4.75
N ALA A 111 -18.43 13.99 4.71
CA ALA A 111 -17.59 14.80 5.58
C ALA A 111 -17.77 16.29 5.30
N ALA A 112 -17.79 16.71 4.02
CA ALA A 112 -18.02 18.10 3.64
C ALA A 112 -19.39 18.64 4.10
N ARG A 113 -20.47 17.84 3.94
CA ARG A 113 -21.82 18.21 4.43
C ARG A 113 -21.82 18.34 5.96
N MET A 114 -21.20 17.38 6.66
CA MET A 114 -21.14 17.41 8.12
C MET A 114 -20.38 18.65 8.63
N ILE A 115 -19.28 19.03 7.95
CA ILE A 115 -18.54 20.26 8.28
C ILE A 115 -19.45 21.50 8.10
N ALA A 116 -20.17 21.56 6.97
CA ALA A 116 -21.06 22.70 6.69
C ALA A 116 -22.21 22.81 7.72
N ASP A 117 -22.77 21.65 8.13
CA ASP A 117 -23.88 21.60 9.09
C ASP A 117 -23.45 22.00 10.50
N LEU A 118 -22.21 21.62 10.90
CA LEU A 118 -21.77 21.76 12.29
C LEU A 118 -20.88 22.98 12.54
N ALA A 119 -20.20 23.51 11.53
CA ALA A 119 -19.32 24.66 11.71
C ALA A 119 -20.06 25.89 12.20
N THR A 120 -19.47 26.58 13.17
CA THR A 120 -19.99 27.82 13.78
C THR A 120 -19.08 29.03 13.54
N ASN A 121 -17.88 28.83 13.03
CA ASN A 121 -16.88 29.84 12.72
C ASN A 121 -16.12 29.46 11.45
N ASN A 122 -15.25 30.34 10.96
CA ASN A 122 -14.44 30.10 9.77
C ASN A 122 -13.57 28.86 9.93
N LYS A 123 -13.42 28.07 8.85
CA LYS A 123 -12.64 26.84 8.85
C LYS A 123 -11.67 26.80 7.67
N ILE A 124 -10.47 26.29 7.93
CA ILE A 124 -9.59 25.76 6.90
C ILE A 124 -9.88 24.27 6.80
N VAL A 125 -10.40 23.83 5.65
CA VAL A 125 -10.68 22.42 5.37
C VAL A 125 -9.58 21.89 4.49
N VAL A 126 -8.91 20.82 4.94
CA VAL A 126 -7.76 20.25 4.27
C VAL A 126 -8.08 18.84 3.81
N GLU A 127 -8.05 18.64 2.53
CA GLU A 127 -8.18 17.34 1.92
C GLU A 127 -6.86 16.58 2.05
N LYS A 128 -6.87 15.53 2.88
CA LYS A 128 -5.70 14.67 3.14
C LYS A 128 -5.80 13.32 2.44
N SER A 129 -7.02 12.84 2.18
CA SER A 129 -7.29 11.60 1.45
C SER A 129 -6.77 11.68 0.02
N THR A 130 -6.34 10.53 -0.54
CA THR A 130 -6.05 10.44 -1.97
C THR A 130 -7.35 10.45 -2.77
N VAL A 131 -7.49 11.42 -3.64
CA VAL A 131 -8.73 11.74 -4.38
C VAL A 131 -8.44 11.97 -5.86
N PRO A 132 -9.46 11.89 -6.74
CA PRO A 132 -9.35 12.36 -8.11
C PRO A 132 -9.16 13.87 -8.17
N VAL A 133 -8.56 14.35 -9.25
CA VAL A 133 -8.46 15.78 -9.54
C VAL A 133 -9.85 16.43 -9.57
N LYS A 134 -9.98 17.60 -8.97
CA LYS A 134 -11.22 18.38 -8.74
C LYS A 134 -12.07 17.94 -7.54
N ALA A 135 -11.57 17.07 -6.67
CA ALA A 135 -12.29 16.74 -5.44
C ALA A 135 -12.40 17.96 -4.50
N ALA A 136 -11.36 18.77 -4.39
CA ALA A 136 -11.38 20.02 -3.63
C ALA A 136 -12.49 20.98 -4.11
N GLU A 137 -12.74 21.06 -5.43
CA GLU A 137 -13.87 21.82 -5.97
C GLU A 137 -15.22 21.26 -5.53
N ILE A 138 -15.37 19.95 -5.50
CA ILE A 138 -16.61 19.30 -5.05
C ILE A 138 -16.85 19.62 -3.57
N ILE A 139 -15.81 19.50 -2.73
CA ILE A 139 -15.88 19.86 -1.31
C ILE A 139 -16.29 21.32 -1.18
N MET A 140 -15.63 22.24 -1.90
CA MET A 140 -15.93 23.66 -1.85
C MET A 140 -17.36 23.99 -2.31
N LYS A 141 -17.86 23.35 -3.37
CA LYS A 141 -19.25 23.49 -3.82
C LYS A 141 -20.24 23.09 -2.73
N ILE A 142 -19.99 21.97 -2.03
CA ILE A 142 -20.84 21.50 -0.94
C ILE A 142 -20.81 22.50 0.23
N LEU A 143 -19.61 22.92 0.65
CA LEU A 143 -19.44 23.86 1.74
C LEU A 143 -20.14 25.20 1.44
N ARG A 144 -19.94 25.78 0.25
CA ARG A 144 -20.56 27.05 -0.15
C ARG A 144 -22.09 26.96 -0.27
N ALA A 145 -22.62 25.85 -0.79
CA ALA A 145 -24.06 25.64 -0.93
C ALA A 145 -24.80 25.52 0.43
N ASN A 146 -24.08 25.12 1.49
CA ASN A 146 -24.64 24.90 2.83
C ASN A 146 -24.05 25.86 3.88
N THR A 147 -23.42 26.96 3.45
CA THR A 147 -22.75 27.92 4.36
C THR A 147 -23.76 28.63 5.27
N LYS A 148 -23.48 28.63 6.57
CA LYS A 148 -24.23 29.43 7.54
C LYS A 148 -23.81 30.92 7.48
N PRO A 149 -24.69 31.86 7.85
CA PRO A 149 -24.33 33.27 7.89
C PRO A 149 -23.10 33.52 8.78
N GLY A 150 -22.13 34.25 8.24
CA GLY A 150 -20.90 34.62 8.94
C GLY A 150 -19.78 33.56 8.94
N VAL A 151 -20.00 32.37 8.40
CA VAL A 151 -18.97 31.30 8.28
C VAL A 151 -18.33 31.35 6.90
N LYS A 152 -16.99 31.29 6.83
CA LYS A 152 -16.22 31.20 5.59
C LYS A 152 -15.35 29.96 5.61
N TYR A 153 -15.19 29.36 4.44
CA TYR A 153 -14.35 28.17 4.24
C TYR A 153 -13.20 28.47 3.29
N GLN A 154 -12.03 27.93 3.60
CA GLN A 154 -10.92 27.78 2.66
C GLN A 154 -10.65 26.29 2.49
N ILE A 155 -10.42 25.85 1.25
CA ILE A 155 -10.09 24.45 0.96
C ILE A 155 -8.64 24.34 0.51
N LEU A 156 -7.91 23.39 1.10
CA LEU A 156 -6.54 23.05 0.72
C LEU A 156 -6.47 21.57 0.33
N SER A 157 -5.59 21.25 -0.60
CA SER A 157 -5.17 19.88 -0.90
C SER A 157 -3.81 19.64 -0.25
N ASN A 158 -3.70 18.65 0.60
CA ASN A 158 -2.45 18.26 1.27
C ASN A 158 -2.32 16.73 1.28
N PRO A 159 -2.07 16.14 0.10
CA PRO A 159 -1.99 14.69 -0.02
C PRO A 159 -0.82 14.12 0.78
N GLU A 160 -1.00 12.88 1.26
CA GLU A 160 0.01 12.17 2.02
C GLU A 160 0.88 11.30 1.12
N PHE A 161 2.20 11.30 1.38
CA PHE A 161 3.18 10.51 0.63
C PHE A 161 3.84 9.41 1.47
N LEU A 162 3.40 9.21 2.72
CA LEU A 162 3.92 8.14 3.57
C LEU A 162 3.78 6.76 2.93
N ALA A 163 4.69 5.87 3.28
CA ALA A 163 4.61 4.45 2.95
C ALA A 163 4.36 3.64 4.23
N GLU A 164 3.46 2.65 4.14
CA GLU A 164 3.19 1.72 5.24
C GLU A 164 4.50 1.02 5.66
N GLY A 165 4.71 0.81 6.96
CA GLY A 165 5.96 0.26 7.51
C GLY A 165 7.09 1.29 7.73
N THR A 166 6.96 2.51 7.21
CA THR A 166 7.89 3.63 7.44
C THR A 166 7.16 4.95 7.71
N ALA A 167 5.84 4.90 7.94
CA ALA A 167 4.98 6.08 7.98
C ALA A 167 5.44 7.12 9.02
N ILE A 168 5.88 6.70 10.20
CA ILE A 168 6.34 7.64 11.23
C ILE A 168 7.64 8.33 10.80
N VAL A 169 8.59 7.61 10.22
CA VAL A 169 9.83 8.19 9.70
C VAL A 169 9.52 9.14 8.55
N ASP A 170 8.68 8.74 7.61
CA ASP A 170 8.29 9.55 6.44
C ASP A 170 7.56 10.84 6.84
N LEU A 171 6.79 10.83 7.94
CA LEU A 171 6.11 12.01 8.47
C LEU A 171 7.05 12.93 9.25
N VAL A 172 8.00 12.36 9.99
CA VAL A 172 8.96 13.13 10.80
C VAL A 172 10.08 13.72 9.94
N GLU A 173 10.56 12.96 8.95
CA GLU A 173 11.67 13.32 8.06
C GLU A 173 11.19 13.49 6.61
N ALA A 174 10.03 14.13 6.42
CA ALA A 174 9.41 14.21 5.10
C ALA A 174 10.36 14.82 4.05
N GLU A 175 10.61 14.07 2.98
CA GLU A 175 11.35 14.57 1.82
C GLU A 175 10.61 15.74 1.15
N ARG A 176 9.28 15.75 1.23
CA ARG A 176 8.40 16.83 0.75
C ARG A 176 7.05 16.83 1.48
N VAL A 177 6.51 18.03 1.68
CA VAL A 177 5.10 18.28 2.03
C VAL A 177 4.51 19.10 0.90
N LEU A 178 3.39 18.65 0.32
CA LEU A 178 2.72 19.33 -0.78
C LEU A 178 1.42 19.98 -0.29
N ILE A 179 1.26 21.27 -0.55
CA ILE A 179 0.08 22.05 -0.16
C ILE A 179 -0.45 22.79 -1.37
N GLY A 180 -1.66 22.44 -1.79
CA GLY A 180 -2.38 23.12 -2.86
C GLY A 180 -3.46 24.03 -2.30
N GLY A 181 -3.59 25.24 -2.84
CA GLY A 181 -4.62 26.18 -2.45
C GLY A 181 -5.17 26.98 -3.63
N GLU A 182 -6.27 27.72 -3.40
CA GLU A 182 -6.81 28.66 -4.40
C GLU A 182 -5.87 29.86 -4.58
N ASP A 183 -5.75 30.38 -5.81
CA ASP A 183 -4.95 31.57 -6.12
C ASP A 183 -5.73 32.87 -5.80
N THR A 184 -6.17 32.95 -4.54
CA THR A 184 -6.84 34.13 -3.97
C THR A 184 -6.05 34.62 -2.76
N PRO A 185 -6.18 35.86 -2.30
CA PRO A 185 -5.53 36.35 -1.09
C PRO A 185 -5.84 35.48 0.14
N GLU A 186 -7.10 35.07 0.30
CA GLU A 186 -7.57 34.21 1.38
C GLU A 186 -7.01 32.78 1.28
N GLY A 187 -6.99 32.23 0.05
CA GLY A 187 -6.40 30.91 -0.24
C GLY A 187 -4.90 30.90 0.07
N LYS A 188 -4.14 31.89 -0.39
CA LYS A 188 -2.72 32.02 -0.08
C LYS A 188 -2.46 32.13 1.42
N LYS A 189 -3.32 32.85 2.14
CA LYS A 189 -3.24 32.96 3.59
C LYS A 189 -3.47 31.60 4.26
N ALA A 190 -4.49 30.84 3.82
CA ALA A 190 -4.75 29.52 4.35
C ALA A 190 -3.58 28.54 4.08
N VAL A 191 -2.97 28.60 2.88
CA VAL A 191 -1.75 27.86 2.56
C VAL A 191 -0.63 28.19 3.55
N GLN A 192 -0.38 29.48 3.81
CA GLN A 192 0.65 29.91 4.76
C GLN A 192 0.39 29.40 6.19
N GLU A 193 -0.88 29.38 6.62
CA GLU A 193 -1.27 28.89 7.95
C GLU A 193 -1.01 27.37 8.07
N LEU A 194 -1.24 26.58 7.03
CA LEU A 194 -0.89 25.14 7.03
C LEU A 194 0.62 24.93 6.89
N CYS A 195 1.33 25.72 6.08
CA CYS A 195 2.80 25.70 6.03
C CYS A 195 3.39 25.92 7.43
N TRP A 196 2.89 26.94 8.16
CA TRP A 196 3.33 27.22 9.52
C TRP A 196 3.19 26.02 10.46
N VAL A 197 2.15 25.21 10.35
CA VAL A 197 2.02 23.98 11.15
C VAL A 197 3.17 23.02 10.83
N TYR A 198 3.45 22.75 9.55
CA TYR A 198 4.53 21.84 9.14
C TYR A 198 5.93 22.39 9.42
N GLU A 199 6.15 23.70 9.37
CA GLU A 199 7.43 24.35 9.63
C GLU A 199 7.95 24.15 11.07
N HIS A 200 7.11 23.65 11.98
CA HIS A 200 7.58 23.26 13.32
C HIS A 200 8.62 22.13 13.29
N TRP A 201 8.66 21.33 12.22
CA TRP A 201 9.63 20.22 12.10
C TRP A 201 10.11 19.95 10.68
N ILE A 202 9.44 20.46 9.65
CA ILE A 202 9.84 20.29 8.26
C ILE A 202 10.54 21.57 7.78
N PRO A 203 11.75 21.46 7.21
CA PRO A 203 12.42 22.61 6.60
C PRO A 203 11.56 23.24 5.49
N ALA A 204 11.49 24.56 5.45
CA ALA A 204 10.66 25.30 4.48
C ALA A 204 10.96 24.91 3.02
N LYS A 205 12.20 24.57 2.67
CA LYS A 205 12.60 24.08 1.34
C LYS A 205 11.92 22.77 0.92
N ASN A 206 11.43 21.99 1.87
CA ASN A 206 10.75 20.73 1.64
C ASN A 206 9.22 20.92 1.56
N ILE A 207 8.71 22.13 1.80
CA ILE A 207 7.29 22.46 1.66
C ILE A 207 7.08 23.06 0.27
N ILE A 208 6.28 22.36 -0.55
CA ILE A 208 5.98 22.76 -1.93
C ILE A 208 4.55 23.29 -1.95
N THR A 209 4.38 24.51 -2.43
CA THR A 209 3.04 25.11 -2.60
C THR A 209 2.65 25.17 -4.07
N THR A 210 1.37 24.89 -4.37
CA THR A 210 0.85 24.86 -5.73
C THR A 210 -0.66 25.14 -5.74
N ASN A 211 -1.31 25.11 -6.90
CA ASN A 211 -2.78 25.11 -6.95
C ASN A 211 -3.34 23.74 -6.52
N THR A 212 -4.63 23.69 -6.16
CA THR A 212 -5.29 22.46 -5.68
C THR A 212 -5.22 21.32 -6.69
N TRP A 213 -5.48 21.59 -7.97
CA TRP A 213 -5.51 20.54 -8.99
C TRP A 213 -4.15 19.88 -9.25
N SER A 214 -3.09 20.71 -9.27
CA SER A 214 -1.72 20.19 -9.40
C SER A 214 -1.34 19.36 -8.18
N SER A 215 -1.78 19.76 -6.98
CA SER A 215 -1.56 18.99 -5.75
C SER A 215 -2.24 17.62 -5.81
N GLU A 216 -3.54 17.58 -6.15
CA GLU A 216 -4.31 16.34 -6.28
C GLU A 216 -3.70 15.42 -7.34
N LEU A 217 -3.37 15.94 -8.54
CA LEU A 217 -2.77 15.16 -9.61
C LEU A 217 -1.38 14.63 -9.23
N SER A 218 -0.58 15.41 -8.50
CA SER A 218 0.78 15.02 -8.10
C SER A 218 0.79 13.75 -7.25
N LYS A 219 -0.21 13.54 -6.40
CA LYS A 219 -0.32 12.29 -5.60
C LYS A 219 -0.58 11.09 -6.49
N LEU A 220 -1.55 11.17 -7.40
CA LEU A 220 -1.86 10.09 -8.34
C LEU A 220 -0.65 9.80 -9.25
N ALA A 221 -0.03 10.86 -9.78
CA ALA A 221 1.15 10.74 -10.63
C ALA A 221 2.33 10.07 -9.89
N ALA A 222 2.63 10.49 -8.65
CA ALA A 222 3.70 9.88 -7.87
C ALA A 222 3.49 8.38 -7.69
N ASN A 223 2.31 7.95 -7.28
CA ASN A 223 2.01 6.53 -7.11
C ASN A 223 2.05 5.76 -8.44
N ALA A 224 1.56 6.36 -9.53
CA ALA A 224 1.61 5.76 -10.86
C ALA A 224 3.06 5.58 -11.35
N PHE A 225 3.95 6.58 -11.17
CA PHE A 225 5.37 6.49 -11.51
C PHE A 225 6.10 5.43 -10.68
N LEU A 226 5.84 5.34 -9.38
CA LEU A 226 6.44 4.32 -8.52
C LEU A 226 6.04 2.91 -8.96
N ALA A 227 4.75 2.68 -9.22
CA ALA A 227 4.26 1.41 -9.72
C ALA A 227 4.79 1.08 -11.13
N GLN A 228 4.87 2.08 -12.03
CA GLN A 228 5.46 1.93 -13.35
C GLN A 228 6.91 1.46 -13.29
N ARG A 229 7.72 2.00 -12.35
CA ARG A 229 9.10 1.55 -12.17
C ARG A 229 9.18 0.07 -11.80
N ILE A 230 8.31 -0.39 -10.89
CA ILE A 230 8.23 -1.81 -10.53
C ILE A 230 7.79 -2.65 -11.73
N SER A 231 6.75 -2.25 -12.46
CA SER A 231 6.32 -2.95 -13.67
C SER A 231 7.41 -2.99 -14.74
N SER A 232 8.17 -1.90 -14.92
CA SER A 232 9.28 -1.83 -15.87
C SER A 232 10.38 -2.83 -15.53
N ILE A 233 10.85 -2.87 -14.29
CA ILE A 233 11.92 -3.84 -13.92
C ILE A 233 11.39 -5.28 -13.93
N ASN A 234 10.12 -5.51 -13.60
CA ASN A 234 9.48 -6.80 -13.71
C ASN A 234 9.36 -7.28 -15.17
N SER A 235 9.12 -6.38 -16.13
CA SER A 235 9.15 -6.73 -17.55
C SER A 235 10.54 -7.19 -17.99
N LEU A 236 11.59 -6.47 -17.57
CA LEU A 236 12.97 -6.85 -17.84
C LEU A 236 13.36 -8.15 -17.15
N SER A 237 12.75 -8.49 -16.00
CA SER A 237 12.99 -9.77 -15.34
C SER A 237 12.62 -10.97 -16.22
N ALA A 238 11.56 -10.85 -17.02
CA ALA A 238 11.17 -11.88 -17.97
C ALA A 238 12.20 -12.02 -19.11
N VAL A 239 12.73 -10.90 -19.63
CA VAL A 239 13.78 -10.90 -20.63
C VAL A 239 15.07 -11.52 -20.08
N CYS A 240 15.46 -11.17 -18.86
CA CYS A 240 16.64 -11.75 -18.20
C CYS A 240 16.54 -13.27 -18.08
N GLU A 241 15.38 -13.79 -17.65
CA GLU A 241 15.16 -15.23 -17.56
C GLU A 241 15.23 -15.92 -18.94
N ALA A 242 14.77 -15.26 -20.01
CA ALA A 242 14.84 -15.79 -21.37
C ALA A 242 16.27 -15.80 -21.94
N THR A 243 17.06 -14.78 -21.64
CA THR A 243 18.41 -14.57 -22.21
C THR A 243 19.54 -15.13 -21.35
N GLY A 244 19.30 -15.43 -20.06
CA GLY A 244 20.33 -15.83 -19.09
C GLY A 244 21.01 -14.66 -18.38
N ALA A 245 20.52 -13.42 -18.56
CA ALA A 245 20.95 -12.27 -17.75
C ALA A 245 20.42 -12.34 -16.30
N ASP A 246 20.98 -11.52 -15.42
CA ASP A 246 20.51 -11.33 -14.04
C ASP A 246 19.88 -9.94 -13.90
N VAL A 247 18.60 -9.90 -13.56
CA VAL A 247 17.86 -8.63 -13.40
C VAL A 247 18.44 -7.73 -12.29
N SER A 248 19.09 -8.31 -11.28
CA SER A 248 19.74 -7.53 -10.20
C SER A 248 20.97 -6.78 -10.73
N GLU A 249 21.75 -7.41 -11.63
CA GLU A 249 22.89 -6.75 -12.28
C GLU A 249 22.39 -5.64 -13.22
N VAL A 250 21.35 -5.93 -13.99
CA VAL A 250 20.71 -4.93 -14.86
C VAL A 250 20.20 -3.74 -14.03
N ALA A 251 19.43 -4.00 -12.96
CA ALA A 251 18.91 -2.96 -12.08
C ALA A 251 20.03 -2.13 -11.44
N LYS A 252 21.10 -2.78 -10.98
CA LYS A 252 22.29 -2.11 -10.43
C LYS A 252 22.97 -1.22 -11.46
N ALA A 253 23.11 -1.70 -12.69
CA ALA A 253 23.76 -0.94 -13.78
C ALA A 253 22.95 0.31 -14.16
N ILE A 254 21.65 0.15 -14.48
CA ILE A 254 20.80 1.28 -14.87
C ILE A 254 20.53 2.24 -13.70
N GLY A 255 20.46 1.73 -12.46
CA GLY A 255 20.25 2.56 -11.27
C GLY A 255 21.44 3.46 -10.90
N ARG A 256 22.63 3.23 -11.49
CA ARG A 256 23.78 4.12 -11.35
C ARG A 256 23.66 5.40 -12.16
N ASP A 257 22.84 5.42 -13.20
CA ASP A 257 22.53 6.66 -13.91
C ASP A 257 21.65 7.54 -13.00
N SER A 258 22.15 8.74 -12.68
CA SER A 258 21.45 9.69 -11.79
C SER A 258 20.08 10.14 -12.31
N ARG A 259 19.87 10.06 -13.62
CA ARG A 259 18.57 10.36 -14.27
C ARG A 259 17.52 9.28 -13.98
N ILE A 260 17.95 8.04 -13.70
CA ILE A 260 17.09 6.90 -13.34
C ILE A 260 17.04 6.73 -11.82
N GLY A 261 18.20 6.61 -11.18
CA GLY A 261 18.35 6.33 -9.75
C GLY A 261 17.97 4.88 -9.38
N PRO A 262 18.43 4.39 -8.21
CA PRO A 262 18.31 2.97 -7.85
C PRO A 262 16.97 2.58 -7.21
N LYS A 263 16.17 3.54 -6.71
CA LYS A 263 14.95 3.25 -5.96
C LYS A 263 13.85 2.64 -6.86
N PHE A 264 13.09 1.64 -6.37
CA PHE A 264 11.99 0.96 -7.07
C PHE A 264 12.41 0.17 -8.32
N LEU A 265 13.63 -0.37 -8.33
CA LEU A 265 14.15 -1.24 -9.40
C LEU A 265 14.37 -2.69 -8.94
N GLU A 266 13.72 -3.12 -7.87
CA GLU A 266 13.79 -4.50 -7.42
C GLU A 266 12.65 -5.32 -8.04
N ALA A 267 13.02 -6.30 -8.88
CA ALA A 267 12.06 -7.21 -9.47
C ALA A 267 11.49 -8.17 -8.41
N SER A 268 10.19 -8.42 -8.48
CA SER A 268 9.45 -9.26 -7.54
C SER A 268 8.25 -9.92 -8.20
N ILE A 269 7.43 -10.62 -7.43
CA ILE A 269 6.15 -11.20 -7.91
C ILE A 269 5.10 -10.14 -8.29
N GLY A 270 5.38 -8.88 -8.07
CA GLY A 270 4.48 -7.76 -8.34
C GLY A 270 4.28 -6.87 -7.13
N PHE A 271 3.66 -5.72 -7.35
CA PHE A 271 3.27 -4.81 -6.29
C PHE A 271 1.84 -5.12 -5.78
N GLY A 272 1.61 -4.75 -4.53
CA GLY A 272 0.31 -4.75 -3.86
C GLY A 272 0.12 -3.48 -3.04
N GLY A 273 -0.71 -3.56 -2.01
CA GLY A 273 -1.04 -2.45 -1.13
C GLY A 273 -2.23 -1.62 -1.62
N SER A 274 -2.81 -0.87 -0.71
CA SER A 274 -4.07 -0.14 -0.91
C SER A 274 -4.00 1.03 -1.91
N CYS A 275 -2.81 1.43 -2.33
CA CYS A 275 -2.62 2.70 -3.04
C CYS A 275 -2.35 2.54 -4.54
N PHE A 276 -1.34 1.76 -4.94
CA PHE A 276 -0.86 1.77 -6.31
C PHE A 276 -1.93 1.41 -7.33
N GLN A 277 -2.54 0.25 -7.20
CA GLN A 277 -3.54 -0.21 -8.17
C GLN A 277 -4.76 0.73 -8.22
N LYS A 278 -5.27 1.10 -7.06
CA LYS A 278 -6.42 2.01 -6.95
C LYS A 278 -6.13 3.37 -7.61
N ASP A 279 -4.98 3.96 -7.35
CA ASP A 279 -4.64 5.30 -7.85
C ASP A 279 -4.36 5.30 -9.35
N ILE A 280 -3.75 4.23 -9.88
CA ILE A 280 -3.56 4.07 -11.32
C ILE A 280 -4.91 3.89 -12.02
N LEU A 281 -5.80 3.04 -11.50
CA LEU A 281 -7.14 2.84 -12.06
C LEU A 281 -7.96 4.12 -12.04
N ASN A 282 -7.82 4.93 -10.99
CA ASN A 282 -8.43 6.25 -10.92
C ASN A 282 -7.86 7.22 -11.95
N LEU A 283 -6.53 7.22 -12.15
CA LEU A 283 -5.88 8.01 -13.21
C LEU A 283 -6.33 7.58 -14.61
N ILE A 284 -6.44 6.28 -14.87
CA ILE A 284 -6.95 5.73 -16.13
C ILE A 284 -8.38 6.23 -16.37
N TYR A 285 -9.25 6.10 -15.37
CA TYR A 285 -10.64 6.56 -15.48
C TYR A 285 -10.74 8.06 -15.74
N LEU A 286 -9.89 8.87 -15.08
CA LEU A 286 -9.80 10.30 -15.34
C LEU A 286 -9.41 10.58 -16.79
N CYS A 287 -8.42 9.87 -17.33
CA CYS A 287 -8.00 10.02 -18.73
C CYS A 287 -9.14 9.63 -19.70
N GLU A 288 -9.87 8.56 -19.42
CA GLU A 288 -11.04 8.15 -20.20
C GLU A 288 -12.13 9.24 -20.20
N CYS A 289 -12.45 9.81 -19.03
CA CYS A 289 -13.42 10.89 -18.88
C CYS A 289 -13.00 12.19 -19.61
N LEU A 290 -11.70 12.39 -19.77
CA LEU A 290 -11.13 13.55 -20.48
C LEU A 290 -10.91 13.29 -21.98
N ASN A 291 -11.36 12.13 -22.50
CA ASN A 291 -11.16 11.71 -23.88
C ASN A 291 -9.68 11.65 -24.29
N LEU A 292 -8.84 11.03 -23.44
CA LEU A 292 -7.41 10.81 -23.63
C LEU A 292 -7.13 9.28 -23.67
N PRO A 293 -7.63 8.54 -24.67
CA PRO A 293 -7.57 7.07 -24.68
C PRO A 293 -6.13 6.52 -24.76
N GLU A 294 -5.22 7.17 -25.47
CA GLU A 294 -3.82 6.74 -25.56
C GLU A 294 -3.12 6.85 -24.21
N VAL A 295 -3.40 7.91 -23.45
CA VAL A 295 -2.85 8.10 -22.10
C VAL A 295 -3.44 7.07 -21.12
N ALA A 296 -4.74 6.80 -21.23
CA ALA A 296 -5.40 5.75 -20.45
C ALA A 296 -4.77 4.38 -20.75
N ALA A 297 -4.56 4.04 -22.02
CA ALA A 297 -3.94 2.78 -22.45
C ALA A 297 -2.51 2.63 -21.93
N TYR A 298 -1.72 3.71 -21.94
CA TYR A 298 -0.37 3.69 -21.38
C TYR A 298 -0.35 3.29 -19.90
N TRP A 299 -1.18 3.92 -19.07
CA TRP A 299 -1.23 3.61 -17.65
C TRP A 299 -1.88 2.23 -17.36
N GLN A 300 -2.81 1.79 -18.21
CA GLN A 300 -3.38 0.44 -18.10
C GLN A 300 -2.31 -0.65 -18.21
N GLN A 301 -1.30 -0.46 -19.07
CA GLN A 301 -0.21 -1.44 -19.23
C GLN A 301 0.61 -1.63 -17.95
N VAL A 302 0.67 -0.65 -17.05
CA VAL A 302 1.34 -0.80 -15.75
C VAL A 302 0.63 -1.84 -14.88
N VAL A 303 -0.71 -1.84 -14.89
CA VAL A 303 -1.56 -2.80 -14.16
C VAL A 303 -1.50 -4.17 -14.82
N ASP A 304 -1.68 -4.22 -16.15
CA ASP A 304 -1.68 -5.47 -16.92
C ASP A 304 -0.37 -6.24 -16.76
N LEU A 305 0.76 -5.50 -16.74
CA LEU A 305 2.07 -6.10 -16.54
C LEU A 305 2.26 -6.62 -15.10
N ASN A 306 1.69 -5.94 -14.11
CA ASN A 306 1.70 -6.43 -12.73
C ASN A 306 0.92 -7.75 -12.60
N ASP A 307 -0.23 -7.85 -13.24
CA ASP A 307 -1.03 -9.08 -13.26
C ASP A 307 -0.35 -10.20 -14.06
N TYR A 308 0.29 -9.87 -15.19
CA TYR A 308 1.12 -10.81 -15.94
C TYR A 308 2.24 -11.38 -15.07
N GLN A 309 2.92 -10.54 -14.30
CA GLN A 309 4.03 -10.94 -13.45
C GLN A 309 3.59 -11.93 -12.35
N LYS A 310 2.47 -11.67 -11.67
CA LYS A 310 1.88 -12.58 -10.67
C LYS A 310 1.55 -13.94 -11.31
N LYS A 311 0.86 -13.94 -12.44
CA LYS A 311 0.48 -15.15 -13.18
C LYS A 311 1.70 -15.92 -13.70
N ARG A 312 2.71 -15.21 -14.24
CA ARG A 312 3.96 -15.82 -14.72
C ARG A 312 4.71 -16.54 -13.59
N PHE A 313 4.80 -15.91 -12.42
CA PHE A 313 5.44 -16.52 -11.26
C PHE A 313 4.71 -17.79 -10.81
N THR A 314 3.38 -17.72 -10.66
CA THR A 314 2.59 -18.88 -10.21
C THR A 314 2.65 -20.02 -11.22
N ARG A 315 2.59 -19.73 -12.53
CA ARG A 315 2.76 -20.73 -13.59
C ARG A 315 4.11 -21.46 -13.46
N LYS A 316 5.19 -20.71 -13.16
CA LYS A 316 6.51 -21.28 -12.96
C LYS A 316 6.54 -22.24 -11.76
N VAL A 317 5.80 -21.94 -10.68
CA VAL A 317 5.62 -22.85 -9.54
C VAL A 317 4.99 -24.15 -10.01
N ILE A 318 3.87 -24.10 -10.73
CA ILE A 318 3.14 -25.27 -11.22
C ILE A 318 3.98 -26.11 -12.19
N GLU A 319 4.62 -25.46 -13.18
CA GLU A 319 5.49 -26.13 -14.17
C GLU A 319 6.66 -26.87 -13.49
N SER A 320 7.29 -26.25 -12.49
CA SER A 320 8.40 -26.86 -11.74
C SER A 320 7.97 -28.06 -10.90
N LEU A 321 6.72 -28.09 -10.47
CA LEU A 321 6.12 -29.15 -9.67
C LEU A 321 5.44 -30.21 -10.55
N PHE A 322 6.03 -30.51 -11.71
CA PHE A 322 5.58 -31.54 -12.68
C PHE A 322 4.24 -31.22 -13.36
N ASN A 323 3.96 -29.93 -13.59
CA ASN A 323 2.72 -29.42 -14.18
C ASN A 323 1.44 -29.78 -13.41
N THR A 324 1.55 -30.06 -12.11
CA THR A 324 0.41 -30.31 -11.24
C THR A 324 0.75 -30.00 -9.79
N VAL A 325 -0.17 -29.35 -9.09
CA VAL A 325 -0.06 -29.10 -7.66
C VAL A 325 -1.21 -29.74 -6.87
N SER A 326 -2.06 -30.50 -7.56
CA SER A 326 -3.18 -31.19 -6.93
C SER A 326 -2.71 -32.08 -5.78
N ASP A 327 -3.34 -31.93 -4.61
CA ASP A 327 -3.01 -32.59 -3.33
C ASP A 327 -1.59 -32.36 -2.81
N LYS A 328 -0.82 -31.41 -3.39
CA LYS A 328 0.49 -31.06 -2.86
C LYS A 328 0.36 -30.01 -1.75
N ASN A 329 1.11 -30.22 -0.68
CA ASN A 329 1.29 -29.26 0.40
C ASN A 329 2.26 -28.18 -0.05
N ILE A 330 1.83 -26.92 -0.08
CA ILE A 330 2.64 -25.76 -0.47
C ILE A 330 2.65 -24.75 0.66
N ALA A 331 3.84 -24.46 1.19
CA ALA A 331 4.03 -23.45 2.21
C ALA A 331 4.10 -22.05 1.56
N ILE A 332 3.20 -21.16 1.96
CA ILE A 332 3.22 -19.74 1.58
C ILE A 332 3.83 -18.98 2.76
N LEU A 333 5.02 -18.42 2.56
CA LEU A 333 5.68 -17.58 3.55
C LEU A 333 5.51 -16.10 3.22
N GLY A 334 4.75 -15.41 4.09
CA GLY A 334 4.35 -14.02 3.91
C GLY A 334 3.03 -13.87 3.14
N PHE A 335 2.11 -13.12 3.74
CA PHE A 335 0.79 -12.84 3.16
C PHE A 335 0.50 -11.35 3.05
N SER A 336 1.13 -10.50 3.88
CA SER A 336 1.12 -9.05 3.70
C SER A 336 1.78 -8.65 2.37
N PHE A 337 1.42 -7.49 1.82
CA PHE A 337 1.95 -7.08 0.51
C PHE A 337 3.44 -6.69 0.54
N LYS A 338 3.97 -6.35 1.71
CA LYS A 338 5.40 -6.10 1.99
C LYS A 338 5.69 -6.29 3.48
N LYS A 339 6.97 -6.27 3.89
CA LYS A 339 7.38 -6.33 5.29
C LYS A 339 6.94 -5.10 6.10
N ASN A 340 6.95 -5.24 7.43
CA ASN A 340 6.65 -4.20 8.41
C ASN A 340 5.22 -3.64 8.36
N THR A 341 4.28 -4.41 7.84
CA THR A 341 2.85 -4.10 7.85
C THR A 341 2.01 -5.38 7.93
N GLY A 342 0.81 -5.28 8.50
CA GLY A 342 -0.21 -6.34 8.41
C GLY A 342 -1.21 -6.14 7.26
N ASP A 343 -0.97 -5.17 6.36
CA ASP A 343 -1.88 -4.89 5.25
C ASP A 343 -1.79 -5.96 4.16
N THR A 344 -2.93 -6.56 3.85
CA THR A 344 -3.07 -7.64 2.86
C THR A 344 -3.68 -7.17 1.54
N ARG A 345 -4.18 -5.93 1.48
CA ARG A 345 -4.89 -5.42 0.31
C ARG A 345 -4.03 -5.51 -0.96
N GLU A 346 -4.59 -6.10 -2.01
CA GLU A 346 -3.90 -6.32 -3.30
C GLU A 346 -2.56 -7.08 -3.17
N SER A 347 -2.35 -7.81 -2.06
CA SER A 347 -1.13 -8.60 -1.90
C SER A 347 -0.99 -9.62 -3.02
N PRO A 348 0.21 -9.73 -3.64
CA PRO A 348 0.48 -10.79 -4.61
C PRO A 348 0.24 -12.20 -4.05
N ALA A 349 0.36 -12.40 -2.74
CA ALA A 349 0.10 -13.68 -2.09
C ALA A 349 -1.35 -14.15 -2.29
N ILE A 350 -2.33 -13.23 -2.38
CA ILE A 350 -3.73 -13.57 -2.65
C ILE A 350 -3.87 -14.21 -4.03
N CYS A 351 -3.28 -13.58 -5.06
CA CYS A 351 -3.33 -14.09 -6.44
C CYS A 351 -2.61 -15.44 -6.57
N VAL A 352 -1.45 -15.58 -5.94
CA VAL A 352 -0.67 -16.83 -5.91
C VAL A 352 -1.46 -17.93 -5.23
N SER A 353 -1.99 -17.66 -4.03
CA SER A 353 -2.77 -18.63 -3.24
C SER A 353 -4.03 -19.06 -4.00
N LYS A 354 -4.78 -18.10 -4.56
CA LYS A 354 -5.96 -18.40 -5.38
C LYS A 354 -5.63 -19.35 -6.52
N THR A 355 -4.62 -19.02 -7.32
CA THR A 355 -4.27 -19.84 -8.49
C THR A 355 -3.83 -21.25 -8.08
N LEU A 356 -3.07 -21.40 -6.99
CA LEU A 356 -2.66 -22.71 -6.50
C LEU A 356 -3.85 -23.52 -5.94
N LEU A 357 -4.79 -22.86 -5.26
CA LEU A 357 -6.04 -23.50 -4.80
C LEU A 357 -6.93 -23.95 -5.96
N ASP A 358 -7.06 -23.13 -7.01
CA ASP A 358 -7.81 -23.47 -8.24
C ASP A 358 -7.21 -24.72 -8.93
N GLU A 359 -5.89 -24.95 -8.76
CA GLU A 359 -5.17 -26.14 -9.26
C GLU A 359 -5.15 -27.31 -8.23
N GLY A 360 -5.88 -27.19 -7.13
CA GLY A 360 -6.08 -28.24 -6.15
C GLY A 360 -4.97 -28.43 -5.12
N ALA A 361 -4.13 -27.40 -4.90
CA ALA A 361 -3.09 -27.43 -3.86
C ALA A 361 -3.70 -27.32 -2.45
N LYS A 362 -2.96 -27.82 -1.47
CA LYS A 362 -3.18 -27.56 -0.03
C LYS A 362 -2.17 -26.53 0.43
N LEU A 363 -2.65 -25.42 0.99
CA LEU A 363 -1.80 -24.31 1.38
C LEU A 363 -1.58 -24.26 2.89
N HIS A 364 -0.32 -24.14 3.27
CA HIS A 364 0.13 -23.91 4.64
C HIS A 364 0.70 -22.51 4.70
N ILE A 365 -0.03 -21.58 5.33
CA ILE A 365 0.29 -20.14 5.25
C ILE A 365 0.82 -19.65 6.59
N TYR A 366 1.91 -18.90 6.55
CA TYR A 366 2.46 -18.17 7.68
C TYR A 366 2.82 -16.75 7.31
N ASP A 367 2.39 -15.80 8.14
CA ASP A 367 2.83 -14.40 8.12
C ASP A 367 2.98 -13.89 9.56
N PRO A 368 4.08 -13.20 9.91
CA PRO A 368 4.33 -12.77 11.29
C PRO A 368 3.41 -11.65 11.81
N LYS A 369 2.62 -10.98 10.94
CA LYS A 369 1.81 -9.83 11.32
C LYS A 369 0.37 -9.85 10.81
N VAL A 370 0.02 -10.80 9.96
CA VAL A 370 -1.35 -10.93 9.45
C VAL A 370 -2.10 -11.94 10.29
N GLU A 371 -3.21 -11.50 10.89
CA GLU A 371 -4.08 -12.36 11.71
C GLU A 371 -4.79 -13.41 10.82
N THR A 372 -5.06 -14.59 11.40
CA THR A 372 -5.69 -15.72 10.72
C THR A 372 -7.01 -15.33 10.06
N GLU A 373 -7.85 -14.57 10.76
CA GLU A 373 -9.16 -14.13 10.28
C GLU A 373 -9.02 -13.24 9.03
N GLN A 374 -7.97 -12.42 8.97
CA GLN A 374 -7.72 -11.54 7.82
C GLN A 374 -7.32 -12.37 6.59
N ILE A 375 -6.49 -13.40 6.75
CA ILE A 375 -6.10 -14.29 5.63
C ILE A 375 -7.34 -14.98 5.06
N PHE A 376 -8.19 -15.57 5.93
CA PHE A 376 -9.43 -16.19 5.49
C PHE A 376 -10.40 -15.19 4.86
N TYR A 377 -10.52 -13.97 5.41
CA TYR A 377 -11.36 -12.92 4.83
C TYR A 377 -10.96 -12.61 3.38
N GLU A 378 -9.66 -12.45 3.12
CA GLU A 378 -9.16 -12.20 1.76
C GLU A 378 -9.44 -13.38 0.82
N LEU A 379 -9.05 -14.60 1.23
CA LEU A 379 -9.15 -15.78 0.37
C LEU A 379 -10.58 -16.26 0.13
N THR A 380 -11.52 -16.00 1.07
CA THR A 380 -12.95 -16.34 0.91
C THR A 380 -13.77 -15.21 0.30
N SER A 381 -13.15 -14.07 0.00
CA SER A 381 -13.82 -12.95 -0.62
C SER A 381 -14.47 -13.34 -1.96
N PRO A 382 -15.69 -12.86 -2.29
CA PRO A 382 -16.34 -13.09 -3.57
C PRO A 382 -15.54 -12.63 -4.81
N TYR A 383 -14.55 -11.76 -4.61
CA TYR A 383 -13.63 -11.33 -5.68
C TYR A 383 -12.51 -12.34 -5.95
N VAL A 384 -12.23 -13.23 -4.98
CA VAL A 384 -11.19 -14.24 -5.06
C VAL A 384 -11.77 -15.60 -5.42
N THR A 385 -12.85 -16.03 -4.79
CA THR A 385 -13.45 -17.34 -5.04
C THR A 385 -14.96 -17.30 -5.01
N SER A 386 -15.60 -18.15 -5.83
CA SER A 386 -17.02 -18.49 -5.72
C SER A 386 -17.29 -19.64 -4.74
N GLU A 387 -16.24 -20.32 -4.27
CA GLU A 387 -16.32 -21.55 -3.47
C GLU A 387 -15.52 -21.43 -2.16
N PRO A 388 -15.98 -20.63 -1.18
CA PRO A 388 -15.24 -20.37 0.05
C PRO A 388 -14.97 -21.63 0.88
N GLU A 389 -15.79 -22.68 0.74
CA GLU A 389 -15.60 -23.93 1.45
C GLU A 389 -14.36 -24.72 0.97
N ILE A 390 -13.98 -24.58 -0.31
CA ILE A 390 -12.73 -25.16 -0.82
C ILE A 390 -11.53 -24.51 -0.12
N VAL A 391 -11.57 -23.19 0.07
CA VAL A 391 -10.54 -22.47 0.81
C VAL A 391 -10.43 -23.00 2.24
N ARG A 392 -11.55 -23.09 2.96
CA ARG A 392 -11.58 -23.56 4.35
C ARG A 392 -11.06 -24.99 4.51
N LYS A 393 -11.25 -25.82 3.50
CA LYS A 393 -10.78 -27.23 3.49
C LYS A 393 -9.30 -27.36 3.18
N ASN A 394 -8.76 -26.51 2.31
CA ASN A 394 -7.41 -26.67 1.73
C ASN A 394 -6.41 -25.62 2.23
N VAL A 395 -6.78 -24.75 3.16
CA VAL A 395 -5.89 -23.74 3.74
C VAL A 395 -5.74 -23.96 5.23
N GLU A 396 -4.50 -24.08 5.68
CA GLU A 396 -4.11 -24.12 7.09
C GLU A 396 -3.19 -22.94 7.40
N ILE A 397 -3.48 -22.23 8.49
CA ILE A 397 -2.67 -21.09 8.94
C ILE A 397 -1.80 -21.57 10.10
N HIS A 398 -0.54 -21.18 10.07
CA HIS A 398 0.47 -21.62 11.03
C HIS A 398 1.01 -20.45 11.86
N ASP A 399 1.48 -20.78 13.08
CA ASP A 399 2.07 -19.80 14.01
C ASP A 399 3.59 -19.60 13.79
N SER A 400 4.19 -20.38 12.88
CA SER A 400 5.61 -20.27 12.56
C SER A 400 5.92 -20.75 11.14
N ALA A 401 7.02 -20.23 10.57
CA ALA A 401 7.51 -20.71 9.29
C ALA A 401 7.86 -22.22 9.33
N TYR A 402 8.42 -22.70 10.44
CA TYR A 402 8.80 -24.11 10.58
C TYR A 402 7.62 -25.07 10.57
N SER A 403 6.50 -24.72 11.21
CA SER A 403 5.29 -25.55 11.15
C SER A 403 4.66 -25.52 9.75
N ALA A 404 4.67 -24.38 9.08
CA ALA A 404 4.13 -24.24 7.73
C ALA A 404 4.88 -25.07 6.67
N VAL A 405 6.21 -25.24 6.82
CA VAL A 405 7.03 -25.96 5.84
C VAL A 405 7.12 -27.48 6.10
N THR A 406 6.63 -27.94 7.24
CA THR A 406 6.69 -29.37 7.59
C THR A 406 5.83 -30.19 6.63
N GLY A 407 6.43 -31.17 5.95
CA GLY A 407 5.76 -32.00 4.94
C GLY A 407 5.39 -31.27 3.65
N ALA A 408 5.84 -30.01 3.45
CA ALA A 408 5.60 -29.27 2.24
C ALA A 408 6.45 -29.78 1.06
N HIS A 409 5.87 -29.76 -0.14
CA HIS A 409 6.57 -30.05 -1.40
C HIS A 409 7.33 -28.83 -1.91
N ALA A 410 6.83 -27.65 -1.59
CA ALA A 410 7.42 -26.38 -2.00
C ALA A 410 7.20 -25.27 -0.97
N ILE A 411 8.14 -24.35 -0.92
CA ILE A 411 8.01 -23.06 -0.26
C ILE A 411 7.85 -22.00 -1.33
N VAL A 412 6.84 -21.15 -1.19
CA VAL A 412 6.62 -19.96 -2.02
C VAL A 412 6.72 -18.73 -1.15
N LEU A 413 7.78 -17.94 -1.34
CA LEU A 413 8.06 -16.75 -0.55
C LEU A 413 7.42 -15.55 -1.22
N CYS A 414 6.38 -14.99 -0.59
CA CYS A 414 5.57 -13.91 -1.13
C CYS A 414 5.87 -12.53 -0.52
N THR A 415 6.40 -12.49 0.72
CA THR A 415 6.71 -11.23 1.42
C THR A 415 8.14 -11.24 1.93
N GLU A 416 8.83 -10.11 1.86
CA GLU A 416 10.25 -9.98 2.20
C GLU A 416 10.51 -9.73 3.69
N TRP A 417 9.87 -10.50 4.59
CA TRP A 417 10.14 -10.44 6.03
C TRP A 417 11.58 -10.80 6.35
N ASP A 418 12.23 -10.04 7.22
CA ASP A 418 13.64 -10.26 7.54
C ASP A 418 13.85 -11.59 8.26
N GLU A 419 12.87 -12.06 9.06
CA GLU A 419 12.95 -13.38 9.72
C GLU A 419 13.10 -14.55 8.74
N PHE A 420 12.59 -14.44 7.50
CA PHE A 420 12.72 -15.50 6.52
C PHE A 420 14.15 -15.69 6.00
N LYS A 421 15.01 -14.67 6.17
CA LYS A 421 16.44 -14.78 5.86
C LYS A 421 17.20 -15.56 6.92
N GLU A 422 16.71 -15.55 8.16
CA GLU A 422 17.36 -16.15 9.34
C GLU A 422 16.92 -17.60 9.60
N LEU A 423 16.06 -18.16 8.76
CA LEU A 423 15.57 -19.54 8.92
C LEU A 423 16.69 -20.56 8.73
N ASP A 424 16.66 -21.64 9.53
CA ASP A 424 17.56 -22.79 9.38
C ASP A 424 17.08 -23.69 8.22
N PHE A 425 17.53 -23.36 7.01
CA PHE A 425 17.14 -24.10 5.81
C PHE A 425 17.64 -25.57 5.78
N LYS A 426 18.65 -25.95 6.57
CA LYS A 426 19.04 -27.34 6.68
C LYS A 426 17.96 -28.13 7.40
N LYS A 427 17.48 -27.64 8.54
CA LYS A 427 16.34 -28.27 9.26
C LYS A 427 15.07 -28.27 8.40
N ILE A 428 14.80 -27.21 7.69
CA ILE A 428 13.65 -27.12 6.77
C ILE A 428 13.75 -28.17 5.68
N PHE A 429 14.95 -28.35 5.09
CA PHE A 429 15.17 -29.38 4.09
C PHE A 429 14.84 -30.78 4.62
N GLU A 430 15.22 -31.10 5.87
CA GLU A 430 14.99 -32.41 6.47
C GLU A 430 13.49 -32.75 6.59
N VAL A 431 12.64 -31.77 6.90
CA VAL A 431 11.21 -31.99 7.17
C VAL A 431 10.31 -31.83 5.94
N MET A 432 10.84 -31.33 4.84
CA MET A 432 10.08 -31.18 3.58
C MET A 432 10.04 -32.49 2.77
N MET A 433 9.03 -32.65 1.94
CA MET A 433 8.95 -33.69 0.92
C MET A 433 10.06 -33.50 -0.13
N LYS A 434 10.51 -34.62 -0.72
CA LYS A 434 11.58 -34.62 -1.74
C LYS A 434 11.03 -34.98 -3.11
N PRO A 435 11.47 -34.28 -4.17
CA PRO A 435 12.41 -33.15 -4.19
C PRO A 435 11.81 -31.90 -3.55
N ALA A 436 12.61 -31.16 -2.75
CA ALA A 436 12.17 -29.96 -2.06
C ALA A 436 12.41 -28.70 -2.92
N TYR A 437 11.38 -27.90 -3.11
CA TYR A 437 11.42 -26.70 -3.94
C TYR A 437 11.32 -25.43 -3.11
N ILE A 438 12.04 -24.38 -3.54
CA ILE A 438 11.89 -23.00 -3.03
C ILE A 438 11.68 -22.06 -4.21
N PHE A 439 10.60 -21.29 -4.14
CA PHE A 439 10.28 -20.23 -5.08
C PHE A 439 10.41 -18.88 -4.37
N ASP A 440 11.56 -18.23 -4.55
CA ASP A 440 11.84 -16.94 -3.93
C ASP A 440 11.29 -15.78 -4.79
N GLY A 441 10.08 -15.36 -4.48
CA GLY A 441 9.38 -14.30 -5.19
C GLY A 441 9.85 -12.88 -4.82
N ARG A 442 10.75 -12.76 -3.82
CA ARG A 442 11.25 -11.48 -3.31
C ARG A 442 12.77 -11.32 -3.43
N LYS A 443 13.46 -12.39 -3.83
CA LYS A 443 14.92 -12.40 -4.04
C LYS A 443 15.71 -12.07 -2.77
N ILE A 444 15.28 -12.56 -1.63
CA ILE A 444 15.89 -12.26 -0.33
C ILE A 444 16.75 -13.38 0.23
N LEU A 445 16.71 -14.57 -0.38
CA LEU A 445 17.42 -15.73 0.13
C LEU A 445 18.81 -15.90 -0.52
N ASP A 446 19.73 -16.57 0.18
CA ASP A 446 21.00 -17.02 -0.39
C ASP A 446 20.78 -18.27 -1.25
N HIS A 447 20.57 -18.03 -2.55
CA HIS A 447 20.25 -19.10 -3.49
C HIS A 447 21.36 -20.13 -3.64
N GLU A 448 22.65 -19.75 -3.52
CA GLU A 448 23.77 -20.69 -3.62
C GLU A 448 23.82 -21.62 -2.41
N ALA A 449 23.64 -21.08 -1.20
CA ALA A 449 23.55 -21.87 0.00
C ALA A 449 22.39 -22.88 -0.07
N LEU A 450 21.22 -22.46 -0.56
CA LEU A 450 20.06 -23.34 -0.72
C LEU A 450 20.29 -24.45 -1.74
N LEU A 451 20.91 -24.17 -2.88
CA LEU A 451 21.28 -25.16 -3.88
C LEU A 451 22.28 -26.19 -3.30
N ASN A 452 23.24 -25.74 -2.49
CA ASN A 452 24.23 -26.61 -1.83
C ASN A 452 23.60 -27.50 -0.76
N ILE A 453 22.54 -27.09 -0.06
CA ILE A 453 21.75 -27.90 0.84
C ILE A 453 21.04 -29.04 0.08
N GLY A 454 20.59 -28.78 -1.14
CA GLY A 454 19.90 -29.74 -2.00
C GLY A 454 18.55 -29.32 -2.52
N PHE A 455 18.11 -28.08 -2.23
CA PHE A 455 16.86 -27.55 -2.76
C PHE A 455 16.90 -27.35 -4.27
N HIS A 456 15.73 -27.45 -4.90
CA HIS A 456 15.48 -26.90 -6.21
C HIS A 456 15.02 -25.46 -6.03
N VAL A 457 15.83 -24.49 -6.45
CA VAL A 457 15.57 -23.08 -6.20
C VAL A 457 15.18 -22.38 -7.51
N GLN A 458 14.10 -21.62 -7.46
CA GLN A 458 13.64 -20.73 -8.52
C GLN A 458 13.48 -19.30 -7.95
N THR A 459 13.82 -18.32 -8.76
CA THR A 459 13.65 -16.92 -8.40
C THR A 459 13.24 -16.10 -9.61
N ILE A 460 13.00 -14.79 -9.41
CA ILE A 460 12.59 -13.87 -10.45
C ILE A 460 13.80 -13.22 -11.10
N GLY A 461 13.79 -13.19 -12.46
CA GLY A 461 14.77 -12.46 -13.25
C GLY A 461 16.16 -13.07 -13.29
N LYS A 462 16.30 -14.33 -12.92
CA LYS A 462 17.56 -15.07 -12.97
C LYS A 462 17.33 -16.55 -13.20
N ARG A 463 18.15 -17.20 -14.03
CA ARG A 463 18.21 -18.65 -14.09
C ARG A 463 19.25 -19.17 -13.10
N LEU A 464 18.85 -20.08 -12.24
CA LEU A 464 19.73 -20.75 -11.29
C LEU A 464 20.02 -22.15 -11.81
N CYS A 465 21.30 -22.51 -11.99
CA CYS A 465 21.76 -23.84 -12.36
C CYS A 465 22.64 -24.39 -11.23
N ARG A 466 22.49 -25.65 -10.87
CA ARG A 466 23.50 -26.32 -10.03
C ARG A 466 24.82 -26.33 -10.77
N THR A 467 25.87 -25.86 -10.13
CA THR A 467 27.24 -26.00 -10.61
C THR A 467 27.52 -27.48 -10.78
N GLY A 468 27.61 -27.99 -12.03
CA GLY A 468 27.89 -29.39 -12.35
C GLY A 468 26.85 -30.12 -13.17
N SER A 469 25.65 -29.57 -13.40
CA SER A 469 24.70 -30.12 -14.37
C SER A 469 25.02 -29.54 -15.76
N ILE A 470 25.36 -30.45 -16.67
CA ILE A 470 25.54 -30.19 -18.11
C ILE A 470 24.41 -29.27 -18.61
N ARG A 471 24.78 -28.19 -19.29
CA ARG A 471 23.87 -27.33 -20.04
C ARG A 471 22.95 -28.20 -20.89
N ALA A 472 21.74 -28.46 -20.40
CA ALA A 472 20.72 -29.06 -21.23
C ALA A 472 20.39 -28.07 -22.35
N GLN A 473 20.76 -28.45 -23.55
CA GLN A 473 20.52 -27.75 -24.79
C GLN A 473 19.00 -27.50 -24.96
N GLY A 474 18.67 -26.26 -25.08
CA GLY A 474 17.40 -25.75 -25.52
C GLY A 474 17.64 -24.42 -26.23
N SER A 475 18.43 -24.47 -27.31
CA SER A 475 18.54 -23.36 -28.25
C SER A 475 17.22 -23.28 -29.03
N GLN A 476 16.26 -22.51 -28.57
CA GLN A 476 15.36 -21.87 -29.51
C GLN A 476 16.17 -20.73 -30.13
N THR A 477 16.60 -20.95 -31.37
CA THR A 477 17.15 -19.92 -32.23
C THR A 477 16.18 -18.75 -32.31
N LEU A 478 16.67 -17.58 -31.87
CA LEU A 478 16.02 -16.31 -32.17
C LEU A 478 15.86 -16.18 -33.69
N PRO A 479 14.72 -15.68 -34.20
CA PRO A 479 14.54 -15.40 -35.62
C PRO A 479 15.45 -14.27 -36.07
#